data_8b0d107afbf0340a353ddcdd7fe919a2
#
_entry.id   8b0d107afbf0340a353ddcdd7fe919a2
#
_cell.length_a   1.000
_cell.length_b   1.000
_cell.length_c   1.000
_cell.angle_alpha   90.00
_cell.angle_beta   90.00
_cell.angle_gamma   90.00
#
_symmetry.space_group_name_H-M   'P 1'
#
loop_
_entity.id
_entity.type
_entity.pdbx_description
1 polymer ?
#
loop_
_entity_poly.entity_id
_entity_poly.type
_entity_poly.pdbx_seq_one_letter_code
_entity_poly.pdbx_strand_id
1 'polypeptide(L)'
;MELDLVLEVAGLGLAAIDALGIAFMPILLAQADGLRRALVFLLGSFIALMTMGVVFTTGVGSTIADFNAQHPWLEPGVQVVGGIFLLVAGVVMLVRSRAGASHAPDNLVEKLTLPLPLLFGFGVVLVTVQSIVDVVFAVAMVDIGTQDLPLLENLLLVTTYTVCALLLQGAVVAAYLATPHHRRDHTMAGFTQWLALRGEHWAGLAALVFGPVLLVFSVPDLIEALRD
;
A
#
# COMPACT_ATOMS: atom_id res chain seq x y z
N MET A 1 14.94 23.51 -5.15
CA MET A 1 14.61 22.19 -4.53
C MET A 1 15.90 21.59 -3.96
N GLU A 2 15.94 21.34 -2.68
CA GLU A 2 17.10 20.76 -2.00
C GLU A 2 17.18 19.26 -2.26
N LEU A 3 18.39 18.73 -2.52
CA LEU A 3 18.58 17.31 -2.83
C LEU A 3 18.17 16.42 -1.64
N ASP A 4 18.43 16.92 -0.42
CA ASP A 4 18.13 16.18 0.82
C ASP A 4 16.61 15.92 0.95
N LEU A 5 15.77 16.91 0.65
CA LEU A 5 14.31 16.76 0.66
C LEU A 5 13.83 15.71 -0.37
N VAL A 6 14.45 15.69 -1.57
CA VAL A 6 14.11 14.69 -2.60
C VAL A 6 14.46 13.29 -2.13
N LEU A 7 15.63 13.12 -1.48
CA LEU A 7 16.06 11.82 -0.96
C LEU A 7 15.20 11.35 0.22
N GLU A 8 14.79 12.27 1.08
CA GLU A 8 13.89 11.98 2.19
C GLU A 8 12.51 11.52 1.69
N VAL A 9 11.90 12.29 0.79
CA VAL A 9 10.60 11.94 0.17
C VAL A 9 10.68 10.62 -0.60
N ALA A 10 11.77 10.39 -1.34
CA ALA A 10 12.00 9.12 -2.02
C ALA A 10 12.13 7.95 -1.03
N GLY A 11 12.85 8.16 0.08
CA GLY A 11 13.00 7.18 1.15
C GLY A 11 11.66 6.83 1.80
N LEU A 12 10.84 7.83 2.12
CA LEU A 12 9.49 7.64 2.64
C LEU A 12 8.60 6.89 1.63
N GLY A 13 8.67 7.24 0.33
CA GLY A 13 7.96 6.50 -0.71
C GLY A 13 8.38 5.04 -0.81
N LEU A 14 9.68 4.74 -0.66
CA LEU A 14 10.17 3.36 -0.62
C LEU A 14 9.75 2.62 0.66
N ALA A 15 9.57 3.32 1.78
CA ALA A 15 9.10 2.74 3.03
C ALA A 15 7.58 2.45 3.00
N ALA A 16 6.82 3.20 2.21
CA ALA A 16 5.38 3.02 2.00
C ALA A 16 5.10 1.82 1.08
N ILE A 17 5.44 0.62 1.54
CA ILE A 17 5.25 -0.62 0.75
C ILE A 17 3.77 -0.97 0.68
N ASP A 18 3.17 -0.84 -0.51
CA ASP A 18 1.82 -1.34 -0.79
C ASP A 18 1.83 -2.87 -0.97
N ALA A 19 1.74 -3.58 0.15
CA ALA A 19 1.72 -5.04 0.16
C ALA A 19 0.52 -5.63 -0.61
N LEU A 20 -0.63 -4.96 -0.57
CA LEU A 20 -1.84 -5.41 -1.27
C LEU A 20 -1.68 -5.24 -2.78
N GLY A 21 -1.23 -4.08 -3.24
CA GLY A 21 -0.97 -3.85 -4.66
C GLY A 21 0.06 -4.81 -5.22
N ILE A 22 1.15 -5.08 -4.48
CA ILE A 22 2.17 -6.06 -4.89
C ILE A 22 1.56 -7.46 -5.02
N ALA A 23 0.72 -7.88 -4.08
CA ALA A 23 0.06 -9.20 -4.12
C ALA A 23 -0.95 -9.31 -5.28
N PHE A 24 -1.61 -8.21 -5.65
CA PHE A 24 -2.55 -8.18 -6.77
C PHE A 24 -1.87 -8.27 -8.14
N MET A 25 -0.66 -7.72 -8.30
CA MET A 25 0.04 -7.69 -9.59
C MET A 25 0.19 -9.07 -10.25
N PRO A 26 0.70 -10.12 -9.59
CA PRO A 26 0.81 -11.43 -10.20
C PRO A 26 -0.54 -12.07 -10.55
N ILE A 27 -1.58 -11.80 -9.75
CA ILE A 27 -2.94 -12.30 -10.02
C ILE A 27 -3.49 -11.66 -11.30
N LEU A 28 -3.27 -10.38 -11.49
CA LEU A 28 -3.68 -9.68 -12.71
C LEU A 28 -2.88 -10.15 -13.92
N LEU A 29 -1.56 -10.32 -13.76
CA LEU A 29 -0.67 -10.77 -14.84
C LEU A 29 -0.94 -12.21 -15.29
N ALA A 30 -1.52 -13.06 -14.43
CA ALA A 30 -1.92 -14.42 -14.75
C ALA A 30 -3.23 -14.52 -15.55
N GLN A 31 -3.99 -13.43 -15.68
CA GLN A 31 -5.26 -13.41 -16.43
C GLN A 31 -5.03 -13.20 -17.94
N ALA A 32 -6.07 -13.47 -18.74
CA ALA A 32 -6.10 -13.05 -20.13
C ALA A 32 -5.90 -11.52 -20.21
N ASP A 33 -5.05 -11.06 -21.13
CA ASP A 33 -4.63 -9.65 -21.21
C ASP A 33 -3.97 -9.11 -19.93
N GLY A 34 -3.27 -9.96 -19.17
CA GLY A 34 -2.76 -9.68 -17.84
C GLY A 34 -1.91 -8.42 -17.75
N LEU A 35 -1.04 -8.16 -18.73
CA LEU A 35 -0.24 -6.94 -18.78
C LEU A 35 -1.13 -5.68 -18.84
N ARG A 36 -2.14 -5.67 -19.70
CA ARG A 36 -3.07 -4.55 -19.83
C ARG A 36 -3.84 -4.31 -18.54
N ARG A 37 -4.24 -5.38 -17.86
CA ARG A 37 -4.93 -5.33 -16.58
C ARG A 37 -4.04 -4.77 -15.48
N ALA A 38 -2.82 -5.26 -15.37
CA ALA A 38 -1.83 -4.77 -14.40
C ALA A 38 -1.52 -3.29 -14.61
N LEU A 39 -1.33 -2.85 -15.86
CA LEU A 39 -1.08 -1.45 -16.18
C LEU A 39 -2.29 -0.55 -15.88
N VAL A 40 -3.52 -0.99 -16.13
CA VAL A 40 -4.73 -0.23 -15.82
C VAL A 40 -4.90 -0.08 -14.30
N PHE A 41 -4.64 -1.13 -13.52
CA PHE A 41 -4.65 -1.05 -12.07
C PHE A 41 -3.56 -0.11 -11.54
N LEU A 42 -2.32 -0.25 -12.03
CA LEU A 42 -1.19 0.59 -11.66
C LEU A 42 -1.45 2.07 -12.00
N LEU A 43 -2.08 2.35 -13.15
CA LEU A 43 -2.48 3.71 -13.52
C LEU A 43 -3.53 4.28 -12.55
N GLY A 44 -4.52 3.47 -12.15
CA GLY A 44 -5.49 3.87 -11.14
C GLY A 44 -4.85 4.20 -9.81
N SER A 45 -3.92 3.35 -9.36
CA SER A 45 -3.13 3.55 -8.13
C SER A 45 -2.27 4.81 -8.20
N PHE A 46 -1.61 5.04 -9.34
CA PHE A 46 -0.80 6.24 -9.57
C PHE A 46 -1.64 7.53 -9.50
N ILE A 47 -2.78 7.55 -10.20
CA ILE A 47 -3.68 8.72 -10.19
C ILE A 47 -4.23 8.97 -8.78
N ALA A 48 -4.57 7.91 -8.03
CA ALA A 48 -5.03 8.04 -6.65
C ALA A 48 -3.97 8.68 -5.75
N LEU A 49 -2.73 8.15 -5.74
CA LEU A 49 -1.62 8.72 -4.96
C LEU A 49 -1.31 10.15 -5.34
N MET A 50 -1.24 10.45 -6.64
CA MET A 50 -1.02 11.81 -7.11
C MET A 50 -2.12 12.77 -6.67
N THR A 51 -3.39 12.38 -6.80
CA THR A 51 -4.52 13.21 -6.40
C THR A 51 -4.53 13.42 -4.90
N MET A 52 -4.38 12.36 -4.11
CA MET A 52 -4.31 12.46 -2.66
C MET A 52 -3.11 13.29 -2.22
N GLY A 53 -1.93 13.08 -2.82
CA GLY A 53 -0.73 13.86 -2.53
C GLY A 53 -0.94 15.35 -2.77
N VAL A 54 -1.50 15.74 -3.92
CA VAL A 54 -1.80 17.15 -4.21
C VAL A 54 -2.83 17.71 -3.23
N VAL A 55 -3.90 16.98 -2.93
CA VAL A 55 -4.92 17.43 -1.97
C VAL A 55 -4.32 17.64 -0.58
N PHE A 56 -3.47 16.74 -0.13
CA PHE A 56 -2.82 16.86 1.18
C PHE A 56 -1.81 18.01 1.23
N THR A 57 -0.99 18.18 0.21
CA THR A 57 0.05 19.24 0.19
C THR A 57 -0.50 20.64 -0.04
N THR A 58 -1.67 20.81 -0.71
CA THR A 58 -2.21 22.14 -1.08
C THR A 58 -3.24 22.72 -0.11
N GLY A 59 -3.60 22.05 0.97
CA GLY A 59 -4.55 22.68 1.90
C GLY A 59 -5.18 21.76 2.96
N VAL A 60 -5.25 20.48 2.70
CA VAL A 60 -5.80 19.54 3.71
C VAL A 60 -4.72 19.16 4.72
N GLY A 61 -3.44 19.17 4.31
CA GLY A 61 -2.31 18.83 5.18
C GLY A 61 -2.20 19.75 6.40
N SER A 62 -2.30 21.06 6.21
CA SER A 62 -2.29 22.01 7.33
C SER A 62 -3.50 21.84 8.24
N THR A 63 -4.69 21.62 7.68
CA THR A 63 -5.92 21.37 8.46
C THR A 63 -5.83 20.05 9.24
N ILE A 64 -5.25 19.02 8.67
CA ILE A 64 -5.03 17.73 9.36
C ILE A 64 -3.93 17.87 10.41
N ALA A 65 -2.86 18.61 10.12
CA ALA A 65 -1.81 18.90 11.10
C ALA A 65 -2.37 19.68 12.30
N ASP A 66 -3.17 20.72 12.04
CA ASP A 66 -3.86 21.48 13.09
C ASP A 66 -4.85 20.61 13.88
N PHE A 67 -5.58 19.73 13.20
CA PHE A 67 -6.51 18.80 13.84
C PHE A 67 -5.78 17.75 14.69
N ASN A 68 -4.67 17.19 14.19
CA ASN A 68 -3.83 16.26 14.97
C ASN A 68 -3.18 16.96 16.17
N ALA A 69 -2.74 18.23 16.01
CA ALA A 69 -2.20 19.02 17.12
C ALA A 69 -3.24 19.27 18.23
N GLN A 70 -4.53 19.39 17.86
CA GLN A 70 -5.64 19.50 18.82
C GLN A 70 -6.05 18.15 19.41
N HIS A 71 -5.72 17.04 18.77
CA HIS A 71 -6.09 15.68 19.17
C HIS A 71 -4.88 14.75 19.13
N PRO A 72 -3.85 14.96 19.98
CA PRO A 72 -2.58 14.22 19.90
C PRO A 72 -2.73 12.70 20.11
N TRP A 73 -3.84 12.26 20.72
CA TRP A 73 -4.17 10.85 20.92
C TRP A 73 -4.66 10.12 19.66
N LEU A 74 -5.07 10.86 18.63
CA LEU A 74 -5.78 10.28 17.48
C LEU A 74 -4.84 9.43 16.60
N GLU A 75 -3.66 9.93 16.30
CA GLU A 75 -2.67 9.20 15.51
C GLU A 75 -2.22 7.90 16.20
N PRO A 76 -1.69 7.94 17.45
CA PRO A 76 -1.31 6.70 18.12
C PRO A 76 -2.52 5.81 18.43
N GLY A 77 -3.71 6.35 18.61
CA GLY A 77 -4.95 5.61 18.77
C GLY A 77 -5.29 4.76 17.54
N VAL A 78 -5.21 5.35 16.34
CA VAL A 78 -5.43 4.63 15.07
C VAL A 78 -4.37 3.54 14.86
N GLN A 79 -3.12 3.82 15.19
CA GLN A 79 -2.03 2.86 15.08
C GLN A 79 -2.21 1.67 16.05
N VAL A 80 -2.65 1.91 17.29
CA VAL A 80 -2.96 0.86 18.27
C VAL A 80 -4.12 -0.01 17.77
N VAL A 81 -5.20 0.59 17.28
CA VAL A 81 -6.33 -0.17 16.71
C VAL A 81 -5.88 -0.98 15.50
N GLY A 82 -5.08 -0.39 14.61
CA GLY A 82 -4.50 -1.08 13.46
C GLY A 82 -3.59 -2.24 13.87
N GLY A 83 -2.74 -2.06 14.86
CA GLY A 83 -1.87 -3.09 15.41
C GLY A 83 -2.64 -4.27 16.01
N ILE A 84 -3.70 -4.00 16.79
CA ILE A 84 -4.60 -5.02 17.32
C ILE A 84 -5.31 -5.77 16.18
N PHE A 85 -5.83 -5.03 15.19
CA PHE A 85 -6.48 -5.64 14.02
C PHE A 85 -5.53 -6.57 13.26
N LEU A 86 -4.29 -6.15 13.01
CA LEU A 86 -3.27 -6.98 12.36
C LEU A 86 -2.96 -8.24 13.17
N LEU A 87 -2.85 -8.13 14.51
CA LEU A 87 -2.63 -9.29 15.37
C LEU A 87 -3.78 -10.29 15.26
N VAL A 88 -5.02 -9.82 15.38
CA VAL A 88 -6.21 -10.69 15.29
C VAL A 88 -6.30 -11.34 13.91
N ALA A 89 -6.14 -10.54 12.84
CA ALA A 89 -6.14 -11.05 11.47
C ALA A 89 -5.01 -12.07 11.23
N GLY A 90 -3.80 -11.79 11.72
CA GLY A 90 -2.65 -12.68 11.61
C GLY A 90 -2.88 -14.03 12.30
N VAL A 91 -3.42 -14.02 13.52
CA VAL A 91 -3.79 -15.27 14.25
C VAL A 91 -4.85 -16.03 13.48
N VAL A 92 -5.93 -15.37 13.04
CA VAL A 92 -7.01 -16.02 12.28
C VAL A 92 -6.49 -16.65 10.99
N MET A 93 -5.65 -15.93 10.24
CA MET A 93 -5.04 -16.45 9.00
C MET A 93 -4.17 -17.68 9.26
N LEU A 94 -3.33 -17.65 10.31
CA LEU A 94 -2.48 -18.79 10.65
C LEU A 94 -3.27 -20.00 11.13
N VAL A 95 -4.32 -19.81 11.93
CA VAL A 95 -5.19 -20.88 12.37
C VAL A 95 -5.90 -21.52 11.18
N ARG A 96 -6.44 -20.71 10.26
CA ARG A 96 -7.08 -21.21 9.04
C ARG A 96 -6.11 -21.95 8.12
N SER A 97 -4.92 -21.38 7.92
CA SER A 97 -3.86 -22.02 7.14
C SER A 97 -3.45 -23.38 7.69
N ARG A 98 -3.36 -23.54 9.03
CA ARG A 98 -3.06 -24.82 9.69
C ARG A 98 -4.21 -25.81 9.64
N ALA A 99 -5.44 -25.35 9.66
CA ALA A 99 -6.63 -26.20 9.57
C ALA A 99 -6.86 -26.80 8.17
N GLY A 100 -5.97 -26.55 7.20
CA GLY A 100 -6.14 -26.98 5.82
C GLY A 100 -7.33 -26.32 5.11
N ALA A 101 -7.90 -25.28 5.73
CA ALA A 101 -9.04 -24.53 5.20
C ALA A 101 -8.64 -23.52 4.11
N SER A 102 -7.34 -23.43 3.78
CA SER A 102 -6.85 -22.61 2.68
C SER A 102 -7.11 -23.31 1.33
N HIS A 103 -8.38 -23.59 1.08
CA HIS A 103 -8.83 -23.72 -0.28
C HIS A 103 -9.06 -22.30 -0.79
N ALA A 104 -8.01 -21.69 -1.37
CA ALA A 104 -8.30 -20.61 -2.31
C ALA A 104 -9.31 -21.23 -3.29
N PRO A 105 -10.51 -20.69 -3.42
CA PRO A 105 -11.50 -21.26 -4.32
C PRO A 105 -10.83 -21.35 -5.70
N ASP A 106 -10.90 -22.51 -6.35
CA ASP A 106 -10.31 -22.79 -7.67
C ASP A 106 -10.66 -21.73 -8.71
N ASN A 107 -11.63 -20.87 -8.40
CA ASN A 107 -12.18 -19.79 -9.22
C ASN A 107 -11.79 -18.37 -8.74
N LEU A 108 -10.77 -18.22 -7.89
CA LEU A 108 -10.41 -16.87 -7.37
C LEU A 108 -9.91 -15.98 -8.52
N VAL A 109 -9.13 -16.55 -9.43
CA VAL A 109 -8.66 -15.87 -10.65
C VAL A 109 -9.84 -15.54 -11.58
N GLU A 110 -10.79 -16.47 -11.73
CA GLU A 110 -11.96 -16.31 -12.58
C GLU A 110 -12.98 -15.29 -12.01
N LYS A 111 -13.16 -15.27 -10.69
CA LYS A 111 -14.03 -14.28 -10.00
C LYS A 111 -13.44 -12.88 -9.94
N LEU A 112 -12.13 -12.72 -10.12
CA LEU A 112 -11.44 -11.42 -10.14
C LEU A 112 -11.33 -10.83 -11.56
N THR A 113 -12.00 -11.40 -12.58
CA THR A 113 -12.05 -10.83 -13.93
C THR A 113 -12.96 -9.59 -13.98
N LEU A 114 -12.51 -8.51 -13.35
CA LEU A 114 -13.21 -7.22 -13.41
C LEU A 114 -13.05 -6.61 -14.81
N PRO A 115 -14.07 -5.95 -15.37
CA PRO A 115 -13.90 -5.09 -16.54
C PRO A 115 -12.84 -4.01 -16.29
N LEU A 116 -12.09 -3.62 -17.31
CA LEU A 116 -10.99 -2.66 -17.18
C LEU A 116 -11.36 -1.35 -16.46
N PRO A 117 -12.52 -0.72 -16.71
CA PRO A 117 -12.92 0.48 -15.97
C PRO A 117 -13.13 0.22 -14.48
N LEU A 118 -13.69 -0.94 -14.11
CA LEU A 118 -13.87 -1.31 -12.70
C LEU A 118 -12.53 -1.65 -12.06
N LEU A 119 -11.59 -2.24 -12.78
CA LEU A 119 -10.24 -2.52 -12.31
C LEU A 119 -9.46 -1.22 -12.06
N PHE A 120 -9.59 -0.24 -12.95
CA PHE A 120 -9.06 1.11 -12.73
C PHE A 120 -9.65 1.73 -11.46
N GLY A 121 -10.99 1.74 -11.34
CA GLY A 121 -11.69 2.25 -10.16
C GLY A 121 -11.31 1.51 -8.88
N PHE A 122 -11.08 0.19 -8.95
CA PHE A 122 -10.61 -0.60 -7.83
C PHE A 122 -9.21 -0.17 -7.38
N GLY A 123 -8.26 0.08 -8.31
CA GLY A 123 -6.96 0.63 -8.00
C GLY A 123 -7.07 2.02 -7.33
N VAL A 124 -7.92 2.89 -7.86
CA VAL A 124 -8.18 4.22 -7.25
C VAL A 124 -8.72 4.08 -5.83
N VAL A 125 -9.78 3.31 -5.62
CA VAL A 125 -10.43 3.17 -4.30
C VAL A 125 -9.50 2.51 -3.29
N LEU A 126 -8.83 1.42 -3.67
CA LEU A 126 -7.92 0.69 -2.80
C LEU A 126 -6.84 1.60 -2.26
N VAL A 127 -6.15 2.30 -3.16
CA VAL A 127 -5.03 3.17 -2.79
C VAL A 127 -5.50 4.42 -2.05
N THR A 128 -6.65 5.01 -2.43
CA THR A 128 -7.21 6.14 -1.69
C THR A 128 -7.52 5.77 -0.24
N VAL A 129 -8.19 4.63 -0.01
CA VAL A 129 -8.49 4.15 1.35
C VAL A 129 -7.21 3.88 2.13
N GLN A 130 -6.22 3.26 1.49
CA GLN A 130 -4.94 2.96 2.10
C GLN A 130 -4.18 4.24 2.47
N SER A 131 -4.13 5.25 1.58
CA SER A 131 -3.45 6.52 1.84
C SER A 131 -4.03 7.32 3.01
N ILE A 132 -5.32 7.17 3.31
CA ILE A 132 -5.97 7.84 4.44
C ILE A 132 -5.44 7.29 5.78
N VAL A 133 -5.10 6.00 5.83
CA VAL A 133 -4.64 5.33 7.05
C VAL A 133 -3.12 5.12 7.07
N ASP A 134 -2.43 5.50 6.00
CA ASP A 134 -0.98 5.36 5.86
C ASP A 134 -0.27 6.56 6.47
N VAL A 135 0.30 6.35 7.66
CA VAL A 135 1.06 7.37 8.39
C VAL A 135 2.27 7.84 7.60
N VAL A 136 2.97 6.94 6.88
CA VAL A 136 4.15 7.30 6.08
C VAL A 136 3.76 8.25 4.95
N PHE A 137 2.62 7.99 4.29
CA PHE A 137 2.06 8.89 3.29
C PHE A 137 1.70 10.25 3.90
N ALA A 138 0.98 10.25 5.03
CA ALA A 138 0.56 11.48 5.69
C ALA A 138 1.76 12.34 6.10
N VAL A 139 2.77 11.75 6.74
CA VAL A 139 4.01 12.44 7.14
C VAL A 139 4.71 13.04 5.93
N ALA A 140 4.91 12.24 4.87
CA ALA A 140 5.56 12.74 3.65
C ALA A 140 4.80 13.92 3.01
N MET A 141 3.48 13.84 2.96
CA MET A 141 2.66 14.91 2.33
C MET A 141 2.59 16.17 3.20
N VAL A 142 2.56 16.03 4.54
CA VAL A 142 2.63 17.18 5.46
C VAL A 142 3.99 17.85 5.34
N ASP A 143 5.07 17.09 5.34
CA ASP A 143 6.43 17.63 5.20
C ASP A 143 6.59 18.42 3.91
N ILE A 144 6.17 17.88 2.76
CA ILE A 144 6.15 18.60 1.49
C ILE A 144 5.29 19.87 1.58
N GLY A 145 4.10 19.79 2.18
CA GLY A 145 3.14 20.89 2.26
C GLY A 145 3.62 22.05 3.14
N THR A 146 4.46 21.79 4.14
CA THR A 146 5.01 22.82 5.06
C THR A 146 6.18 23.60 4.48
N GLN A 147 6.75 23.16 3.37
CA GLN A 147 7.92 23.81 2.74
C GLN A 147 7.59 25.05 1.90
N ASP A 148 6.32 25.45 1.77
CA ASP A 148 5.88 26.60 0.97
C ASP A 148 6.46 26.63 -0.46
N LEU A 149 6.59 25.46 -1.08
CA LEU A 149 7.22 25.28 -2.38
C LEU A 149 6.31 25.77 -3.54
N PRO A 150 6.91 26.25 -4.64
CA PRO A 150 6.17 26.47 -5.87
C PRO A 150 5.43 25.21 -6.33
N LEU A 151 4.25 25.36 -6.92
CA LEU A 151 3.40 24.23 -7.35
C LEU A 151 4.15 23.16 -8.14
N LEU A 152 5.07 23.57 -9.03
CA LEU A 152 5.85 22.65 -9.84
C LEU A 152 6.79 21.77 -8.99
N GLU A 153 7.46 22.34 -8.00
CA GLU A 153 8.36 21.61 -7.10
C GLU A 153 7.55 20.67 -6.19
N ASN A 154 6.40 21.12 -5.70
CA ASN A 154 5.47 20.29 -4.94
C ASN A 154 5.01 19.07 -5.77
N LEU A 155 4.56 19.29 -7.01
CA LEU A 155 4.16 18.21 -7.92
C LEU A 155 5.31 17.24 -8.22
N LEU A 156 6.54 17.72 -8.35
CA LEU A 156 7.71 16.86 -8.56
C LEU A 156 7.98 15.97 -7.34
N LEU A 157 7.89 16.51 -6.13
CA LEU A 157 8.07 15.74 -4.90
C LEU A 157 6.96 14.69 -4.72
N VAL A 158 5.69 15.07 -4.92
CA VAL A 158 4.56 14.12 -4.88
C VAL A 158 4.73 13.04 -5.94
N THR A 159 5.22 13.38 -7.14
CA THR A 159 5.52 12.41 -8.20
C THR A 159 6.66 11.48 -7.77
N THR A 160 7.72 12.01 -7.17
CA THR A 160 8.86 11.22 -6.66
C THR A 160 8.40 10.21 -5.63
N TYR A 161 7.63 10.65 -4.64
CA TYR A 161 7.01 9.76 -3.66
C TYR A 161 6.19 8.67 -4.32
N THR A 162 5.26 9.06 -5.22
CA THR A 162 4.34 8.14 -5.89
C THR A 162 5.08 7.08 -6.71
N VAL A 163 6.12 7.49 -7.46
CA VAL A 163 6.94 6.56 -8.24
C VAL A 163 7.68 5.59 -7.32
N CYS A 164 8.24 6.07 -6.22
CA CYS A 164 8.95 5.24 -5.24
C CYS A 164 7.99 4.26 -4.53
N ALA A 165 6.80 4.70 -4.12
CA ALA A 165 5.79 3.87 -3.49
C ALA A 165 5.29 2.73 -4.40
N LEU A 166 5.17 3.01 -5.71
CA LEU A 166 4.74 2.03 -6.72
C LEU A 166 5.90 1.25 -7.36
N LEU A 167 7.16 1.49 -6.93
CA LEU A 167 8.34 0.89 -7.56
C LEU A 167 8.29 -0.64 -7.56
N LEU A 168 7.89 -1.26 -6.46
CA LEU A 168 7.80 -2.71 -6.34
C LEU A 168 6.72 -3.30 -7.24
N GLN A 169 5.57 -2.64 -7.37
CA GLN A 169 4.52 -3.04 -8.31
C GLN A 169 5.04 -2.94 -9.76
N GLY A 170 5.71 -1.83 -10.08
CA GLY A 170 6.38 -1.65 -11.36
C GLY A 170 7.46 -2.70 -11.62
N ALA A 171 8.25 -3.07 -10.61
CA ALA A 171 9.27 -4.10 -10.70
C ALA A 171 8.67 -5.49 -11.03
N VAL A 172 7.50 -5.84 -10.45
CA VAL A 172 6.78 -7.07 -10.80
C VAL A 172 6.37 -7.07 -12.27
N VAL A 173 5.84 -5.95 -12.78
CA VAL A 173 5.50 -5.80 -14.20
C VAL A 173 6.74 -5.88 -15.07
N ALA A 174 7.84 -5.23 -14.70
CA ALA A 174 9.10 -5.27 -15.43
C ALA A 174 9.69 -6.69 -15.47
N ALA A 175 9.66 -7.42 -14.35
CA ALA A 175 10.09 -8.82 -14.28
C ALA A 175 9.24 -9.72 -15.19
N TYR A 176 7.92 -9.50 -15.24
CA TYR A 176 7.04 -10.18 -16.18
C TYR A 176 7.40 -9.90 -17.62
N LEU A 177 7.68 -8.64 -17.98
CA LEU A 177 8.09 -8.26 -19.34
C LEU A 177 9.46 -8.85 -19.73
N ALA A 178 10.40 -8.91 -18.78
CA ALA A 178 11.72 -9.51 -18.98
C ALA A 178 11.68 -11.04 -19.11
N THR A 179 10.60 -11.69 -18.66
CA THR A 179 10.45 -13.15 -18.78
C THR A 179 10.10 -13.54 -20.22
N PRO A 180 10.82 -14.51 -20.85
CA PRO A 180 10.51 -14.98 -22.18
C PRO A 180 9.07 -15.49 -22.30
N HIS A 181 8.40 -15.21 -23.44
CA HIS A 181 6.97 -15.53 -23.65
C HIS A 181 6.60 -16.98 -23.31
N HIS A 182 7.44 -17.94 -23.71
CA HIS A 182 7.18 -19.38 -23.48
C HIS A 182 7.27 -19.80 -22.00
N ARG A 183 7.79 -18.96 -21.11
CA ARG A 183 7.91 -19.23 -19.68
C ARG A 183 6.93 -18.39 -18.82
N ARG A 184 6.34 -17.35 -19.39
CA ARG A 184 5.47 -16.43 -18.65
C ARG A 184 4.31 -17.15 -17.99
N ASP A 185 3.57 -17.94 -18.76
CA ASP A 185 2.38 -18.64 -18.27
C ASP A 185 2.75 -19.64 -17.16
N HIS A 186 3.85 -20.36 -17.35
CA HIS A 186 4.32 -21.31 -16.33
C HIS A 186 4.81 -20.62 -15.05
N THR A 187 5.54 -19.50 -15.17
CA THR A 187 6.05 -18.74 -14.03
C THR A 187 4.90 -18.09 -13.26
N MET A 188 3.94 -17.52 -13.96
CA MET A 188 2.77 -16.91 -13.32
C MET A 188 1.84 -17.94 -12.70
N ALA A 189 1.60 -19.07 -13.37
CA ALA A 189 0.83 -20.17 -12.79
C ALA A 189 1.51 -20.74 -11.53
N GLY A 190 2.83 -20.91 -11.55
CA GLY A 190 3.59 -21.35 -10.36
C GLY A 190 3.51 -20.36 -9.22
N PHE A 191 3.60 -19.05 -9.51
CA PHE A 191 3.48 -18.01 -8.48
C PHE A 191 2.07 -17.91 -7.90
N THR A 192 1.03 -17.93 -8.75
CA THR A 192 -0.36 -17.92 -8.29
C THR A 192 -0.71 -19.16 -7.49
N GLN A 193 -0.20 -20.32 -7.88
CA GLN A 193 -0.34 -21.55 -7.10
C GLN A 193 0.38 -21.47 -5.74
N TRP A 194 1.60 -20.93 -5.71
CA TRP A 194 2.33 -20.69 -4.46
C TRP A 194 1.58 -19.70 -3.56
N LEU A 195 1.06 -18.61 -4.12
CA LEU A 195 0.27 -17.62 -3.38
C LEU A 195 -1.02 -18.23 -2.83
N ALA A 196 -1.72 -19.05 -3.63
CA ALA A 196 -2.92 -19.76 -3.20
C ALA A 196 -2.65 -20.75 -2.05
N LEU A 197 -1.51 -21.44 -2.09
CA LEU A 197 -1.15 -22.45 -1.09
C LEU A 197 -0.52 -21.86 0.17
N ARG A 198 0.24 -20.77 0.05
CA ARG A 198 1.07 -20.21 1.14
C ARG A 198 0.82 -18.76 1.45
N GLY A 199 0.07 -18.03 0.60
CA GLY A 199 -0.17 -16.60 0.76
C GLY A 199 -0.82 -16.27 2.11
N GLU A 200 -1.82 -17.03 2.51
CA GLU A 200 -2.51 -16.87 3.80
C GLU A 200 -1.56 -17.07 4.98
N HIS A 201 -0.66 -18.06 4.89
CA HIS A 201 0.35 -18.31 5.91
C HIS A 201 1.37 -17.16 6.02
N TRP A 202 1.91 -16.69 4.90
CA TRP A 202 2.87 -15.60 4.88
C TRP A 202 2.25 -14.25 5.26
N ALA A 203 1.02 -13.99 4.80
CA ALA A 203 0.27 -12.80 5.20
C ALA A 203 0.00 -12.81 6.71
N GLY A 204 -0.38 -13.97 7.27
CA GLY A 204 -0.57 -14.14 8.70
C GLY A 204 0.72 -13.91 9.50
N LEU A 205 1.86 -14.43 9.04
CA LEU A 205 3.16 -14.20 9.67
C LEU A 205 3.55 -12.71 9.61
N ALA A 206 3.40 -12.07 8.45
CA ALA A 206 3.68 -10.65 8.30
C ALA A 206 2.81 -9.81 9.26
N ALA A 207 1.51 -10.08 9.33
CA ALA A 207 0.60 -9.39 10.24
C ALA A 207 0.99 -9.58 11.72
N LEU A 208 1.46 -10.78 12.09
CA LEU A 208 1.96 -11.06 13.45
C LEU A 208 3.30 -10.40 13.77
N VAL A 209 4.08 -10.01 12.78
CA VAL A 209 5.30 -9.23 12.98
C VAL A 209 4.98 -7.73 13.05
N PHE A 210 4.22 -7.23 12.09
CA PHE A 210 3.90 -5.80 12.00
C PHE A 210 2.93 -5.33 13.09
N GLY A 211 1.98 -6.16 13.51
CA GLY A 211 1.04 -5.81 14.57
C GLY A 211 1.74 -5.45 15.90
N PRO A 212 2.60 -6.34 16.46
CA PRO A 212 3.36 -6.01 17.67
C PRO A 212 4.31 -4.83 17.50
N VAL A 213 4.95 -4.69 16.34
CA VAL A 213 5.84 -3.55 16.06
C VAL A 213 5.04 -2.24 16.18
N LEU A 214 3.88 -2.15 15.52
CA LEU A 214 3.00 -0.98 15.65
C LEU A 214 2.61 -0.73 17.11
N LEU A 215 2.22 -1.77 17.86
CA LEU A 215 1.80 -1.62 19.25
C LEU A 215 2.93 -1.15 20.15
N VAL A 216 4.16 -1.69 19.98
CA VAL A 216 5.32 -1.30 20.79
C VAL A 216 5.66 0.18 20.62
N PHE A 217 5.54 0.72 19.40
CA PHE A 217 5.81 2.13 19.15
C PHE A 217 4.63 3.03 19.52
N SER A 218 3.38 2.63 19.27
CA SER A 218 2.23 3.53 19.40
C SER A 218 1.59 3.54 20.79
N VAL A 219 1.73 2.47 21.59
CA VAL A 219 1.12 2.42 22.94
C VAL A 219 1.76 3.42 23.89
N PRO A 220 3.08 3.58 23.96
CA PRO A 220 3.71 4.62 24.79
C PRO A 220 3.23 6.02 24.41
N ASP A 221 3.21 6.33 23.10
CA ASP A 221 2.78 7.64 22.59
C ASP A 221 1.30 7.93 22.91
N LEU A 222 0.44 6.90 22.82
CA LEU A 222 -0.96 7.01 23.18
C LEU A 222 -1.14 7.28 24.69
N ILE A 223 -0.35 6.63 25.54
CA ILE A 223 -0.41 6.83 26.98
C ILE A 223 0.05 8.24 27.35
N GLU A 224 1.08 8.76 26.70
CA GLU A 224 1.56 10.12 26.88
C GLU A 224 0.51 11.14 26.43
N ALA A 225 -0.04 10.98 25.23
CA ALA A 225 -1.07 11.86 24.69
C ALA A 225 -2.40 11.86 25.46
N LEU A 226 -2.69 10.84 26.28
CA LEU A 226 -3.87 10.79 27.13
C LEU A 226 -3.65 11.38 28.54
N ARG A 227 -2.39 11.68 28.89
CA ARG A 227 -2.03 12.28 30.19
C ARG A 227 -2.00 13.80 30.18
N ASP A 228 -1.77 14.37 28.99
CA ASP A 228 -1.75 15.80 28.73
C ASP A 228 -3.19 16.31 28.43
#